data_e2d215b2179722b5364257dca60b76e4
#
_entry.id   e2d215b2179722b5364257dca60b76e4
#
_cell.length_a   1.000
_cell.length_b   1.000
_cell.length_c   1.000
_cell.angle_alpha   90.00
_cell.angle_beta   90.00
_cell.angle_gamma   90.00
#
_symmetry.space_group_name_H-M   'P 1'
#
loop_
_entity.id
_entity.type
_entity.pdbx_description
1 polymer ?
#
loop_
_entity_poly.entity_id
_entity_poly.type
_entity_poly.pdbx_seq_one_letter_code
_entity_poly.pdbx_strand_id
1 'polypeptide(L)'
;GFSARAALLGYTWCRFNSSSVVGVWRSSTELHCIAPRHTSGAVGVEMTQNEQQHTHNGVRFEFEVVAAYSVYPSTGPLAGGTLVELVGAGIELAEVRGLLCQFGAAEPVGATHTSRELVLCVVPPSEGGVSGAVPVRVLNNDAVYGSVVAFTYREVAGVDGVHSVAGMRFGGTLVTVSGSGFIGDAAAQCRFGDVAVAARLRTVRHLECISPLPALAGYVSVEVSFNGQDYSTTGVHFEYQQAVA
;
A
#
# COMPACT_ATOMS: atom_id res chain seq x y z
N GLY A 1 -13.69 -42.46 6.56
CA GLY A 1 -14.28 -41.29 5.90
C GLY A 1 -14.90 -40.36 6.92
N PHE A 2 -15.14 -39.08 6.51
CA PHE A 2 -15.71 -38.06 7.38
C PHE A 2 -17.21 -38.19 7.46
N SER A 3 -17.76 -38.07 8.68
CA SER A 3 -19.18 -38.21 8.97
C SER A 3 -19.88 -36.84 8.93
N ALA A 4 -20.87 -36.69 8.06
CA ALA A 4 -21.75 -35.51 8.06
C ALA A 4 -22.48 -35.33 9.39
N ARG A 5 -22.84 -36.45 10.06
CA ARG A 5 -23.48 -36.42 11.37
C ARG A 5 -22.56 -35.86 12.46
N ALA A 6 -21.28 -36.21 12.46
CA ALA A 6 -20.33 -35.69 13.43
C ALA A 6 -20.13 -34.16 13.23
N ALA A 7 -20.12 -33.68 11.98
CA ALA A 7 -20.05 -32.27 11.68
C ALA A 7 -21.30 -31.51 12.14
N LEU A 8 -22.50 -32.05 11.91
CA LEU A 8 -23.76 -31.44 12.37
C LEU A 8 -23.83 -31.34 13.89
N LEU A 9 -23.21 -32.27 14.62
CA LEU A 9 -23.15 -32.28 16.09
C LEU A 9 -21.99 -31.44 16.65
N GLY A 10 -21.16 -30.78 15.78
CA GLY A 10 -20.04 -29.96 16.22
C GLY A 10 -18.81 -30.73 16.68
N TYR A 11 -18.73 -32.04 16.43
CA TYR A 11 -17.62 -32.90 16.90
C TYR A 11 -16.43 -32.98 15.94
N THR A 12 -16.49 -32.27 14.83
CA THR A 12 -15.43 -32.31 13.82
C THR A 12 -14.48 -31.15 14.00
N TRP A 13 -13.21 -31.45 14.30
CA TRP A 13 -12.17 -30.45 14.54
C TRP A 13 -10.89 -30.83 13.83
N CYS A 14 -10.15 -29.78 13.38
CA CYS A 14 -8.75 -29.89 12.98
C CYS A 14 -7.86 -29.34 14.09
N ARG A 15 -6.81 -30.06 14.41
CA ARG A 15 -5.81 -29.66 15.39
C ARG A 15 -4.49 -29.37 14.69
N PHE A 16 -4.02 -28.13 14.80
CA PHE A 16 -2.72 -27.66 14.35
C PHE A 16 -1.80 -27.59 15.57
N ASN A 17 -0.96 -28.61 15.76
CA ASN A 17 -0.18 -28.78 16.99
C ASN A 17 -1.07 -28.73 18.25
N SER A 18 -1.09 -27.59 18.96
CA SER A 18 -1.91 -27.39 20.18
C SER A 18 -3.22 -26.62 19.94
N SER A 19 -3.41 -26.05 18.74
CA SER A 19 -4.58 -25.21 18.42
C SER A 19 -5.62 -26.01 17.65
N SER A 20 -6.86 -26.02 18.13
CA SER A 20 -7.97 -26.69 17.48
C SER A 20 -8.95 -25.68 16.87
N VAL A 21 -9.42 -25.96 15.65
CA VAL A 21 -10.40 -25.18 14.92
C VAL A 21 -11.52 -26.08 14.41
N VAL A 22 -12.71 -25.52 14.26
CA VAL A 22 -13.87 -26.28 13.77
C VAL A 22 -13.65 -26.70 12.32
N GLY A 23 -13.91 -27.97 12.04
CA GLY A 23 -13.86 -28.52 10.69
C GLY A 23 -15.23 -28.44 9.99
N VAL A 24 -15.24 -27.86 8.79
CA VAL A 24 -16.42 -27.80 7.93
C VAL A 24 -16.44 -29.01 7.01
N TRP A 25 -17.43 -29.90 7.20
CA TRP A 25 -17.59 -31.08 6.37
C TRP A 25 -17.99 -30.70 4.94
N ARG A 26 -17.36 -31.27 3.95
CA ARG A 26 -17.67 -31.12 2.53
C ARG A 26 -18.13 -32.43 1.89
N SER A 27 -17.42 -33.51 2.22
CA SER A 27 -17.76 -34.85 1.73
C SER A 27 -17.21 -35.92 2.69
N SER A 28 -17.46 -37.19 2.39
CA SER A 28 -16.90 -38.33 3.16
C SER A 28 -15.34 -38.40 3.08
N THR A 29 -14.72 -37.66 2.19
CA THR A 29 -13.27 -37.64 1.97
C THR A 29 -12.66 -36.27 2.17
N GLU A 30 -13.47 -35.22 2.39
CA GLU A 30 -13.02 -33.84 2.42
C GLU A 30 -13.59 -33.08 3.61
N LEU A 31 -12.69 -32.44 4.38
CA LEU A 31 -12.98 -31.57 5.50
C LEU A 31 -12.16 -30.27 5.33
N HIS A 32 -12.81 -29.13 5.43
CA HIS A 32 -12.16 -27.84 5.37
C HIS A 32 -11.96 -27.27 6.77
N CYS A 33 -10.76 -26.81 7.07
CA CYS A 33 -10.44 -26.11 8.29
C CYS A 33 -9.70 -24.81 7.96
N ILE A 34 -10.06 -23.76 8.66
CA ILE A 34 -9.31 -22.49 8.60
C ILE A 34 -8.13 -22.62 9.55
N ALA A 35 -6.90 -22.48 9.04
CA ALA A 35 -5.70 -22.54 9.86
C ALA A 35 -5.73 -21.41 10.92
N PRO A 36 -5.46 -21.71 12.19
CA PRO A 36 -5.45 -20.72 13.24
C PRO A 36 -4.21 -19.84 13.13
N ARG A 37 -4.20 -18.71 13.83
CA ARG A 37 -2.97 -17.92 14.00
C ARG A 37 -1.87 -18.76 14.67
N HIS A 38 -0.70 -18.80 14.06
CA HIS A 38 0.47 -19.54 14.55
C HIS A 38 1.77 -18.81 14.18
N THR A 39 2.85 -19.07 14.91
CA THR A 39 4.19 -18.68 14.47
C THR A 39 4.60 -19.51 13.24
N SER A 40 5.47 -18.94 12.38
CA SER A 40 5.98 -19.68 11.22
C SER A 40 6.61 -21.01 11.60
N GLY A 41 6.50 -21.98 10.71
CA GLY A 41 7.06 -23.31 10.85
C GLY A 41 6.07 -24.41 10.57
N ALA A 42 6.59 -25.64 10.42
CA ALA A 42 5.79 -26.79 10.11
C ALA A 42 5.19 -27.42 11.37
N VAL A 43 3.87 -27.60 11.41
CA VAL A 43 3.12 -28.22 12.51
C VAL A 43 2.42 -29.48 12.05
N GLY A 44 2.18 -30.41 12.96
CA GLY A 44 1.33 -31.56 12.70
C GLY A 44 -0.12 -31.13 12.56
N VAL A 45 -0.81 -31.66 11.55
CA VAL A 45 -2.27 -31.48 11.40
C VAL A 45 -2.95 -32.82 11.64
N GLU A 46 -3.81 -32.80 12.61
CA GLU A 46 -4.62 -33.96 12.99
C GLU A 46 -6.08 -33.60 13.05
N MET A 47 -6.93 -34.57 12.96
CA MET A 47 -8.37 -34.37 12.97
C MET A 47 -9.04 -35.27 13.97
N THR A 48 -10.21 -34.84 14.45
CA THR A 48 -11.08 -35.65 15.28
C THR A 48 -12.53 -35.51 14.82
N GLN A 49 -13.33 -36.53 15.09
CA GLN A 49 -14.79 -36.53 14.88
C GLN A 49 -15.56 -36.84 16.19
N ASN A 50 -14.86 -36.84 17.32
CA ASN A 50 -15.43 -37.14 18.63
C ASN A 50 -14.71 -36.40 19.78
N GLU A 51 -13.82 -35.46 19.44
CA GLU A 51 -13.02 -34.66 20.38
C GLU A 51 -12.07 -35.46 21.29
N GLN A 52 -12.01 -36.77 21.14
CA GLN A 52 -11.18 -37.65 21.99
C GLN A 52 -10.06 -38.31 21.22
N GLN A 53 -10.36 -38.84 20.05
CA GLN A 53 -9.39 -39.56 19.22
C GLN A 53 -9.00 -38.70 18.02
N HIS A 54 -7.71 -38.49 17.84
CA HIS A 54 -7.12 -37.74 16.73
C HIS A 54 -6.43 -38.71 15.76
N THR A 55 -6.35 -38.28 14.51
CA THR A 55 -5.50 -38.98 13.53
C THR A 55 -4.04 -38.86 13.94
N HIS A 56 -3.23 -39.84 13.53
CA HIS A 56 -1.75 -39.84 13.75
C HIS A 56 -1.02 -40.26 12.49
N ASN A 57 -1.39 -39.60 11.37
CA ASN A 57 -0.87 -39.95 10.04
C ASN A 57 0.33 -39.09 9.62
N GLY A 58 0.84 -38.22 10.49
CA GLY A 58 2.04 -37.43 10.27
C GLY A 58 1.90 -36.31 9.22
N VAL A 59 0.67 -35.93 8.85
CA VAL A 59 0.43 -34.82 7.94
C VAL A 59 0.92 -33.53 8.59
N ARG A 60 1.64 -32.73 7.81
CA ARG A 60 2.18 -31.44 8.27
C ARG A 60 1.60 -30.29 7.47
N PHE A 61 1.41 -29.18 8.12
CA PHE A 61 1.05 -27.89 7.54
C PHE A 61 2.16 -26.88 7.88
N GLU A 62 2.61 -26.13 6.89
CA GLU A 62 3.63 -25.10 7.10
C GLU A 62 2.98 -23.73 7.20
N PHE A 63 3.20 -23.10 8.35
CA PHE A 63 2.87 -21.70 8.53
C PHE A 63 4.02 -20.84 7.99
N GLU A 64 3.77 -20.14 6.92
CA GLU A 64 4.75 -19.25 6.34
C GLU A 64 4.65 -17.83 6.91
N VAL A 65 5.74 -17.08 6.81
CA VAL A 65 5.76 -15.67 7.21
C VAL A 65 5.30 -14.84 6.02
N VAL A 66 4.16 -14.16 6.15
CA VAL A 66 3.84 -13.03 5.28
C VAL A 66 4.52 -11.81 5.89
N ALA A 67 5.45 -11.20 5.18
CA ALA A 67 6.19 -10.04 5.67
C ALA A 67 6.21 -8.95 4.59
N ALA A 68 5.82 -7.72 4.94
CA ALA A 68 6.09 -6.56 4.11
C ALA A 68 7.50 -6.05 4.42
N TYR A 69 8.32 -5.84 3.40
CA TYR A 69 9.68 -5.31 3.53
C TYR A 69 9.80 -3.86 3.17
N SER A 70 8.95 -3.38 2.26
CA SER A 70 8.93 -1.99 1.83
C SER A 70 7.53 -1.55 1.42
N VAL A 71 7.31 -0.24 1.47
CA VAL A 71 6.13 0.44 0.97
C VAL A 71 6.58 1.57 0.02
N TYR A 72 5.98 1.64 -1.16
CA TYR A 72 6.27 2.70 -2.12
C TYR A 72 4.99 3.17 -2.84
N PRO A 73 4.77 4.50 -2.90
CA PRO A 73 5.49 5.52 -2.15
C PRO A 73 5.28 5.38 -0.64
N SER A 74 6.26 5.88 0.16
CA SER A 74 6.20 5.81 1.62
C SER A 74 5.55 7.03 2.28
N THR A 75 5.08 7.97 1.48
CA THR A 75 4.41 9.20 1.94
C THR A 75 3.19 9.51 1.09
N GLY A 76 2.19 10.14 1.69
CA GLY A 76 0.99 10.62 0.99
C GLY A 76 0.17 11.59 1.83
N PRO A 77 -0.91 12.16 1.25
CA PRO A 77 -1.73 13.18 1.87
C PRO A 77 -2.55 12.64 3.04
N LEU A 78 -2.93 13.54 3.97
CA LEU A 78 -3.82 13.23 5.08
C LEU A 78 -5.19 12.69 4.62
N ALA A 79 -5.66 13.14 3.45
CA ALA A 79 -6.90 12.66 2.86
C ALA A 79 -6.85 11.22 2.36
N GLY A 80 -5.67 10.61 2.33
CA GLY A 80 -5.46 9.29 1.74
C GLY A 80 -5.53 9.32 0.21
N GLY A 81 -5.84 8.17 -0.38
CA GLY A 81 -6.00 8.02 -1.84
C GLY A 81 -4.73 7.57 -2.57
N THR A 82 -3.57 7.69 -1.97
CA THR A 82 -2.31 7.20 -2.54
C THR A 82 -2.37 5.70 -2.78
N LEU A 83 -2.06 5.25 -3.99
CA LEU A 83 -1.89 3.83 -4.29
C LEU A 83 -0.46 3.42 -3.90
N VAL A 84 -0.34 2.54 -2.93
CA VAL A 84 0.96 2.05 -2.47
C VAL A 84 1.21 0.61 -2.90
N GLU A 85 2.46 0.34 -3.23
CA GLU A 85 3.02 -0.97 -3.47
C GLU A 85 3.68 -1.47 -2.18
N LEU A 86 3.19 -2.58 -1.66
CA LEU A 86 3.81 -3.30 -0.56
C LEU A 86 4.56 -4.50 -1.13
N VAL A 87 5.89 -4.47 -1.02
CA VAL A 87 6.74 -5.58 -1.41
C VAL A 87 7.03 -6.43 -0.18
N GLY A 88 6.88 -7.74 -0.31
CA GLY A 88 7.01 -8.65 0.83
C GLY A 88 7.33 -10.09 0.43
N ALA A 89 7.17 -11.01 1.37
CA ALA A 89 7.25 -12.44 1.14
C ALA A 89 6.03 -13.17 1.70
N GLY A 90 5.78 -14.38 1.23
CA GLY A 90 4.69 -15.23 1.70
C GLY A 90 3.29 -14.78 1.25
N ILE A 91 3.19 -13.76 0.43
CA ILE A 91 1.92 -13.21 -0.09
C ILE A 91 1.22 -14.20 -1.02
N GLU A 92 2.00 -15.13 -1.58
CA GLU A 92 1.55 -16.14 -2.55
C GLU A 92 0.55 -17.15 -1.99
N LEU A 93 0.59 -17.41 -0.70
CA LEU A 93 -0.12 -18.52 -0.06
C LEU A 93 -1.51 -18.14 0.45
N ALA A 94 -1.81 -16.88 0.49
CA ALA A 94 -3.15 -16.43 0.73
C ALA A 94 -3.99 -16.80 -0.50
N GLU A 95 -4.78 -17.85 -0.42
CA GLU A 95 -5.96 -17.92 -1.28
C GLU A 95 -6.65 -16.56 -1.18
N VAL A 96 -6.61 -15.79 -2.26
CA VAL A 96 -6.73 -14.33 -2.39
C VAL A 96 -8.07 -13.73 -1.89
N ARG A 97 -8.77 -14.40 -1.03
CA ARG A 97 -10.02 -13.94 -0.41
C ARG A 97 -9.74 -13.45 1.00
N GLY A 98 -9.45 -12.14 1.15
CA GLY A 98 -9.37 -11.52 2.45
C GLY A 98 -8.02 -10.89 2.81
N LEU A 99 -7.15 -10.64 1.82
CA LEU A 99 -5.94 -9.87 2.07
C LEU A 99 -6.31 -8.40 2.30
N LEU A 100 -5.85 -7.84 3.41
CA LEU A 100 -6.13 -6.46 3.80
C LEU A 100 -4.82 -5.75 4.14
N CYS A 101 -4.83 -4.42 3.98
CA CYS A 101 -3.77 -3.54 4.44
C CYS A 101 -4.27 -2.70 5.61
N GLN A 102 -3.50 -2.58 6.67
CA GLN A 102 -3.81 -1.72 7.80
C GLN A 102 -2.76 -0.63 7.95
N PHE A 103 -3.20 0.61 8.05
CA PHE A 103 -2.37 1.81 8.23
C PHE A 103 -2.62 2.39 9.62
N GLY A 104 -1.67 2.18 10.54
CA GLY A 104 -1.84 2.59 11.93
C GLY A 104 -2.97 1.88 12.64
N ALA A 105 -3.89 2.66 13.22
CA ALA A 105 -5.11 2.18 13.86
C ALA A 105 -6.35 2.26 12.94
N ALA A 106 -6.20 2.76 11.70
CA ALA A 106 -7.30 2.85 10.75
C ALA A 106 -7.91 1.48 10.43
N GLU A 107 -9.18 1.50 10.02
CA GLU A 107 -9.86 0.28 9.55
C GLU A 107 -9.10 -0.34 8.37
N PRO A 108 -8.90 -1.65 8.36
CA PRO A 108 -8.20 -2.33 7.28
C PRO A 108 -8.89 -2.13 5.93
N VAL A 109 -8.11 -1.86 4.88
CA VAL A 109 -8.59 -1.69 3.51
C VAL A 109 -8.26 -2.91 2.66
N GLY A 110 -9.10 -3.19 1.66
CA GLY A 110 -8.89 -4.30 0.74
C GLY A 110 -7.57 -4.16 -0.01
N ALA A 111 -6.85 -5.26 -0.14
CA ALA A 111 -5.61 -5.33 -0.88
C ALA A 111 -5.82 -6.04 -2.22
N THR A 112 -5.14 -5.55 -3.26
CA THR A 112 -5.10 -6.22 -4.56
C THR A 112 -3.78 -6.97 -4.70
N HIS A 113 -3.85 -8.28 -4.79
CA HIS A 113 -2.69 -9.12 -5.02
C HIS A 113 -2.25 -9.01 -6.49
N THR A 114 -0.98 -8.69 -6.73
CA THR A 114 -0.43 -8.50 -8.08
C THR A 114 0.59 -9.58 -8.43
N SER A 115 1.36 -10.04 -7.46
CA SER A 115 2.34 -11.12 -7.64
C SER A 115 2.68 -11.78 -6.30
N ARG A 116 3.55 -12.78 -6.32
CA ARG A 116 4.04 -13.49 -5.12
C ARG A 116 4.65 -12.59 -4.05
N GLU A 117 5.09 -11.40 -4.45
CA GLU A 117 5.85 -10.49 -3.60
C GLU A 117 5.22 -9.08 -3.54
N LEU A 118 4.16 -8.81 -4.32
CA LEU A 118 3.61 -7.47 -4.48
C LEU A 118 2.11 -7.42 -4.19
N VAL A 119 1.74 -6.50 -3.32
CA VAL A 119 0.36 -6.15 -2.98
C VAL A 119 0.15 -4.65 -3.20
N LEU A 120 -0.96 -4.29 -3.80
CA LEU A 120 -1.41 -2.91 -3.97
C LEU A 120 -2.50 -2.57 -2.96
N CYS A 121 -2.35 -1.44 -2.29
CA CYS A 121 -3.34 -0.92 -1.34
C CYS A 121 -3.58 0.56 -1.59
N VAL A 122 -4.83 0.99 -1.46
CA VAL A 122 -5.15 2.41 -1.43
C VAL A 122 -5.10 2.88 0.03
N VAL A 123 -4.27 3.88 0.30
CA VAL A 123 -4.10 4.43 1.65
C VAL A 123 -5.40 5.08 2.11
N PRO A 124 -5.95 4.72 3.27
CA PRO A 124 -7.14 5.38 3.82
C PRO A 124 -6.81 6.80 4.31
N PRO A 125 -7.80 7.65 4.58
CA PRO A 125 -7.57 8.93 5.26
C PRO A 125 -6.86 8.75 6.60
N SER A 126 -6.01 9.71 6.97
CA SER A 126 -5.34 9.73 8.28
C SER A 126 -6.37 9.81 9.40
N GLU A 127 -6.26 8.93 10.38
CA GLU A 127 -7.13 8.97 11.56
C GLU A 127 -6.90 10.26 12.36
N GLY A 128 -7.97 11.00 12.61
CA GLY A 128 -7.92 12.32 13.25
C GLY A 128 -7.28 13.42 12.41
N GLY A 129 -6.94 13.19 11.14
CA GLY A 129 -6.35 14.21 10.25
C GLY A 129 -4.96 14.68 10.70
N VAL A 130 -4.17 13.81 11.32
CA VAL A 130 -2.86 14.15 11.90
C VAL A 130 -1.74 13.65 10.99
N SER A 131 -0.74 14.52 10.74
CA SER A 131 0.50 14.17 10.06
C SER A 131 1.36 13.26 10.95
N GLY A 132 2.04 12.31 10.34
CA GLY A 132 2.96 11.43 11.07
C GLY A 132 3.16 10.09 10.41
N ALA A 133 4.17 9.37 10.90
CA ALA A 133 4.45 8.02 10.46
C ALA A 133 3.54 7.02 11.19
N VAL A 134 2.94 6.13 10.42
CA VAL A 134 2.12 5.03 10.93
C VAL A 134 2.69 3.69 10.48
N PRO A 135 2.54 2.63 11.29
CA PRO A 135 2.90 1.29 10.86
C PRO A 135 1.93 0.80 9.78
N VAL A 136 2.48 0.15 8.74
CA VAL A 136 1.68 -0.54 7.72
C VAL A 136 1.86 -2.05 7.90
N ARG A 137 0.75 -2.75 7.87
CA ARG A 137 0.68 -4.21 8.06
C ARG A 137 -0.18 -4.82 6.97
N VAL A 138 0.17 -6.03 6.58
CA VAL A 138 -0.68 -6.89 5.76
C VAL A 138 -1.41 -7.85 6.69
N LEU A 139 -2.71 -8.01 6.49
CA LEU A 139 -3.58 -8.90 7.27
C LEU A 139 -4.14 -9.98 6.34
N ASN A 140 -4.27 -11.18 6.84
CA ASN A 140 -5.00 -12.26 6.18
C ASN A 140 -5.82 -13.01 7.23
N ASN A 141 -7.13 -13.14 7.02
CA ASN A 141 -8.06 -13.79 7.97
C ASN A 141 -7.89 -13.28 9.41
N ASP A 142 -7.86 -11.94 9.60
CA ASP A 142 -7.69 -11.26 10.89
C ASP A 142 -6.35 -11.51 11.60
N ALA A 143 -5.45 -12.28 11.00
CA ALA A 143 -4.10 -12.45 11.51
C ALA A 143 -3.17 -11.36 10.96
N VAL A 144 -2.45 -10.68 11.86
CA VAL A 144 -1.41 -9.71 11.48
C VAL A 144 -0.16 -10.47 11.09
N TYR A 145 0.31 -10.27 9.88
CA TYR A 145 1.52 -10.90 9.38
C TYR A 145 2.67 -9.90 9.22
N GLY A 146 3.86 -10.33 9.59
CA GLY A 146 5.12 -9.78 9.15
C GLY A 146 5.68 -8.60 9.89
N SER A 147 6.77 -8.09 9.32
CA SER A 147 7.46 -6.90 9.77
C SER A 147 6.62 -5.64 9.49
N VAL A 148 6.86 -4.62 10.32
CA VAL A 148 6.18 -3.34 10.20
C VAL A 148 6.99 -2.44 9.30
N VAL A 149 6.41 -1.98 8.18
CA VAL A 149 6.94 -0.89 7.38
C VAL A 149 6.20 0.41 7.75
N ALA A 150 6.80 1.56 7.49
CA ALA A 150 6.20 2.83 7.86
C ALA A 150 5.70 3.60 6.64
N PHE A 151 4.48 4.13 6.74
CA PHE A 151 3.94 5.13 5.82
C PHE A 151 3.79 6.45 6.56
N THR A 152 4.09 7.58 5.91
CA THR A 152 4.03 8.89 6.55
C THR A 152 2.93 9.74 5.92
N TYR A 153 1.91 10.06 6.68
CA TYR A 153 0.90 11.04 6.31
C TYR A 153 1.45 12.46 6.41
N ARG A 154 1.18 13.28 5.39
CA ARG A 154 1.62 14.67 5.32
C ARG A 154 0.51 15.57 4.81
N GLU A 155 0.61 16.85 5.15
CA GLU A 155 -0.17 17.87 4.45
C GLU A 155 0.27 17.95 3.00
N VAL A 156 -0.66 18.22 2.10
CA VAL A 156 -0.35 18.45 0.69
C VAL A 156 0.46 19.74 0.58
N ALA A 157 1.53 19.69 -0.20
CA ALA A 157 2.33 20.88 -0.46
C ALA A 157 1.51 21.96 -1.17
N GLY A 158 1.66 23.19 -0.75
CA GLY A 158 1.07 24.33 -1.41
C GLY A 158 2.07 25.03 -2.34
N VAL A 159 1.62 25.47 -3.52
CA VAL A 159 2.39 26.34 -4.41
C VAL A 159 1.82 27.76 -4.30
N ASP A 160 2.66 28.69 -3.86
CA ASP A 160 2.28 30.12 -3.70
C ASP A 160 2.52 30.90 -4.98
N GLY A 161 3.54 30.50 -5.77
CA GLY A 161 3.91 31.16 -7.00
C GLY A 161 5.11 30.54 -7.70
N VAL A 162 5.39 31.06 -8.89
CA VAL A 162 6.57 30.70 -9.67
C VAL A 162 7.36 31.95 -10.03
N HIS A 163 8.68 31.86 -9.97
CA HIS A 163 9.61 32.83 -10.57
C HIS A 163 10.11 32.26 -11.89
N SER A 164 10.23 33.15 -12.89
CA SER A 164 10.20 32.83 -14.30
C SER A 164 8.78 32.36 -14.66
N VAL A 165 7.80 33.29 -14.63
CA VAL A 165 6.38 33.02 -14.92
C VAL A 165 6.12 32.64 -16.38
N ALA A 166 7.13 32.85 -17.25
CA ALA A 166 7.07 32.52 -18.66
C ALA A 166 8.42 31.99 -19.17
N GLY A 167 8.35 31.20 -20.21
CA GLY A 167 9.54 30.65 -20.87
C GLY A 167 9.27 30.24 -22.31
N MET A 168 10.33 29.85 -22.99
CA MET A 168 10.25 29.47 -24.41
C MET A 168 9.48 28.15 -24.58
N ARG A 169 8.72 28.07 -25.67
CA ARG A 169 7.98 26.85 -26.05
C ARG A 169 8.84 25.61 -26.27
N PHE A 170 10.14 25.74 -26.29
CA PHE A 170 11.06 24.61 -26.43
C PHE A 170 11.47 24.01 -25.07
N GLY A 171 10.95 24.56 -23.98
CA GLY A 171 11.33 24.16 -22.64
C GLY A 171 12.72 24.71 -22.24
N GLY A 172 13.30 24.08 -21.21
CA GLY A 172 14.66 24.43 -20.75
C GLY A 172 14.74 25.66 -19.84
N THR A 173 13.61 26.29 -19.50
CA THR A 173 13.58 27.43 -18.58
C THR A 173 13.70 26.93 -17.15
N LEU A 174 14.65 27.49 -16.38
CA LEU A 174 14.72 27.27 -14.95
C LEU A 174 13.60 28.03 -14.26
N VAL A 175 12.69 27.29 -13.63
CA VAL A 175 11.54 27.80 -12.89
C VAL A 175 11.75 27.55 -11.40
N THR A 176 11.71 28.61 -10.60
CA THR A 176 11.72 28.49 -9.15
C THR A 176 10.27 28.53 -8.65
N VAL A 177 9.84 27.44 -8.05
CA VAL A 177 8.52 27.32 -7.43
C VAL A 177 8.64 27.70 -5.96
N SER A 178 7.84 28.64 -5.50
CA SER A 178 7.73 29.04 -4.10
C SER A 178 6.47 28.45 -3.49
N GLY A 179 6.53 28.08 -2.20
CA GLY A 179 5.42 27.43 -1.54
C GLY A 179 5.67 27.01 -0.11
N SER A 180 4.86 26.03 0.33
CA SER A 180 4.93 25.48 1.69
C SER A 180 4.84 23.96 1.66
N GLY A 181 5.30 23.32 2.75
CA GLY A 181 5.26 21.87 2.87
C GLY A 181 6.29 21.12 2.02
N PHE A 182 7.30 21.81 1.49
CA PHE A 182 8.35 21.21 0.66
C PHE A 182 9.32 20.39 1.49
N ILE A 183 9.58 19.18 1.04
CA ILE A 183 10.48 18.21 1.70
C ILE A 183 11.55 17.74 0.72
N GLY A 184 12.70 17.36 1.25
CA GLY A 184 13.75 16.71 0.45
C GLY A 184 13.39 15.25 0.22
N ASP A 185 12.82 14.96 -0.93
CA ASP A 185 12.53 13.61 -1.37
C ASP A 185 13.09 13.39 -2.78
N ALA A 186 13.63 12.20 -3.03
CA ALA A 186 14.15 11.84 -4.36
C ALA A 186 13.02 11.73 -5.41
N ALA A 187 11.78 11.56 -4.97
CA ALA A 187 10.60 11.52 -5.82
C ALA A 187 9.95 12.90 -6.06
N ALA A 188 10.58 14.00 -5.58
CA ALA A 188 10.07 15.35 -5.78
C ALA A 188 9.98 15.70 -7.27
N GLN A 189 8.83 16.20 -7.69
CA GLN A 189 8.49 16.53 -9.07
C GLN A 189 7.73 17.85 -9.15
N CYS A 190 7.96 18.59 -10.27
CA CYS A 190 7.05 19.61 -10.75
C CYS A 190 6.27 19.06 -11.94
N ARG A 191 4.99 19.39 -12.04
CA ARG A 191 4.17 19.05 -13.21
C ARG A 191 3.74 20.35 -13.89
N PHE A 192 4.06 20.47 -15.18
CA PHE A 192 3.66 21.56 -16.06
C PHE A 192 2.54 21.06 -16.98
N GLY A 193 1.29 21.38 -16.63
CA GLY A 193 0.13 20.72 -17.25
C GLY A 193 0.15 19.22 -16.98
N ASP A 194 0.33 18.41 -18.03
CA ASP A 194 0.38 16.95 -17.92
C ASP A 194 1.80 16.37 -17.86
N VAL A 195 2.84 17.21 -17.97
CA VAL A 195 4.23 16.74 -18.04
C VAL A 195 4.94 16.94 -16.70
N ALA A 196 5.32 15.84 -16.07
CA ALA A 196 6.09 15.85 -14.84
C ALA A 196 7.60 15.83 -15.12
N VAL A 197 8.35 16.61 -14.35
CA VAL A 197 9.82 16.69 -14.38
C VAL A 197 10.36 16.62 -12.96
N ALA A 198 11.59 16.13 -12.81
CA ALA A 198 12.25 16.08 -11.51
C ALA A 198 12.41 17.51 -10.93
N ALA A 199 12.15 17.63 -9.63
CA ALA A 199 12.32 18.85 -8.87
C ALA A 199 13.56 18.77 -7.98
N ARG A 200 14.25 19.90 -7.80
CA ARG A 200 15.35 20.04 -6.86
C ARG A 200 14.95 20.93 -5.71
N LEU A 201 14.93 20.39 -4.50
CA LEU A 201 14.70 21.19 -3.30
C LEU A 201 15.90 22.12 -3.06
N ARG A 202 15.62 23.41 -2.91
CA ARG A 202 16.60 24.45 -2.51
C ARG A 202 16.45 24.80 -1.04
N THR A 203 15.21 25.01 -0.64
CA THR A 203 14.83 25.28 0.75
C THR A 203 13.45 24.67 1.01
N VAL A 204 13.01 24.65 2.26
CA VAL A 204 11.65 24.20 2.62
C VAL A 204 10.51 25.03 1.98
N ARG A 205 10.88 26.11 1.26
CA ARG A 205 9.93 26.99 0.56
C ARG A 205 10.24 27.19 -0.92
N HIS A 206 11.31 26.61 -1.45
CA HIS A 206 11.70 26.80 -2.84
C HIS A 206 12.14 25.47 -3.47
N LEU A 207 11.53 25.17 -4.62
CA LEU A 207 11.92 24.11 -5.54
C LEU A 207 12.42 24.72 -6.85
N GLU A 208 13.34 24.06 -7.51
CA GLU A 208 13.76 24.38 -8.88
C GLU A 208 13.37 23.23 -9.81
N CYS A 209 12.77 23.58 -10.92
CA CYS A 209 12.42 22.68 -12.01
C CYS A 209 12.84 23.25 -13.34
N ILE A 210 13.17 22.41 -14.28
CA ILE A 210 13.40 22.81 -15.68
C ILE A 210 12.10 22.59 -16.44
N SER A 211 11.55 23.63 -17.04
CA SER A 211 10.32 23.49 -17.82
C SER A 211 10.48 22.49 -18.96
N PRO A 212 9.58 21.52 -19.10
CA PRO A 212 9.63 20.54 -20.18
C PRO A 212 9.23 21.15 -21.52
N LEU A 213 9.39 20.40 -22.60
CA LEU A 213 8.80 20.72 -23.89
C LEU A 213 7.27 20.58 -23.78
N PRO A 214 6.48 21.66 -24.01
CA PRO A 214 5.02 21.56 -23.94
C PRO A 214 4.45 20.96 -25.24
N ALA A 215 3.25 20.38 -25.13
CA ALA A 215 2.52 19.96 -26.31
C ALA A 215 2.04 21.17 -27.17
N LEU A 216 1.65 22.26 -26.49
CA LEU A 216 1.16 23.50 -27.10
C LEU A 216 1.72 24.72 -26.36
N ALA A 217 1.85 25.86 -27.05
CA ALA A 217 2.14 27.14 -26.40
C ALA A 217 0.91 27.63 -25.63
N GLY A 218 1.14 28.44 -24.58
CA GLY A 218 0.09 29.00 -23.73
C GLY A 218 0.33 28.74 -22.24
N TYR A 219 -0.72 28.96 -21.45
CA TYR A 219 -0.67 28.80 -20.02
C TYR A 219 -0.87 27.33 -19.63
N VAL A 220 -0.04 26.85 -18.70
CA VAL A 220 -0.19 25.54 -18.06
C VAL A 220 -0.13 25.69 -16.54
N SER A 221 -0.82 24.85 -15.82
CA SER A 221 -0.69 24.78 -14.37
C SER A 221 0.70 24.28 -13.97
N VAL A 222 1.22 24.78 -12.85
CA VAL A 222 2.44 24.27 -12.23
C VAL A 222 2.09 23.72 -10.85
N GLU A 223 2.20 22.43 -10.70
CA GLU A 223 1.91 21.69 -9.47
C GLU A 223 3.13 20.91 -9.02
N VAL A 224 3.20 20.58 -7.73
CA VAL A 224 4.32 19.84 -7.14
C VAL A 224 3.83 18.56 -6.48
N SER A 225 4.67 17.52 -6.52
CA SER A 225 4.47 16.27 -5.80
C SER A 225 5.76 15.82 -5.14
N PHE A 226 5.66 15.13 -4.01
CA PHE A 226 6.79 14.52 -3.31
C PHE A 226 6.74 12.99 -3.29
N ASN A 227 5.74 12.41 -3.93
CA ASN A 227 5.59 10.95 -4.07
C ASN A 227 5.28 10.51 -5.51
N GLY A 228 5.23 11.45 -6.46
CA GLY A 228 4.96 11.20 -7.87
C GLY A 228 3.50 10.89 -8.23
N GLN A 229 2.60 10.86 -7.24
CA GLN A 229 1.17 10.56 -7.43
C GLN A 229 0.28 11.74 -7.00
N ASP A 230 0.51 12.26 -5.82
CA ASP A 230 -0.34 13.29 -5.19
C ASP A 230 0.26 14.67 -5.47
N TYR A 231 -0.38 15.43 -6.36
CA TYR A 231 0.05 16.77 -6.74
C TYR A 231 -0.77 17.83 -6.01
N SER A 232 -0.12 18.99 -5.76
CA SER A 232 -0.84 20.20 -5.35
C SER A 232 -1.90 20.58 -6.39
N THR A 233 -2.85 21.42 -5.99
CA THR A 233 -3.93 21.90 -6.87
C THR A 233 -4.17 23.40 -6.63
N THR A 234 -3.09 24.19 -6.65
CA THR A 234 -3.11 25.60 -6.23
C THR A 234 -3.39 26.58 -7.36
N GLY A 235 -3.40 26.10 -8.60
CA GLY A 235 -3.81 26.92 -9.76
C GLY A 235 -2.77 27.97 -10.20
N VAL A 236 -1.52 27.84 -9.80
CA VAL A 236 -0.43 28.70 -10.29
C VAL A 236 -0.08 28.30 -11.73
N HIS A 237 0.19 29.30 -12.59
CA HIS A 237 0.41 29.07 -14.01
C HIS A 237 1.80 29.53 -14.46
N PHE A 238 2.29 28.84 -15.50
CA PHE A 238 3.48 29.19 -16.28
C PHE A 238 3.08 29.34 -17.74
N GLU A 239 3.62 30.36 -18.43
CA GLU A 239 3.32 30.62 -19.83
C GLU A 239 4.42 30.13 -20.76
N TYR A 240 4.08 29.27 -21.72
CA TYR A 240 4.95 28.93 -22.83
C TYR A 240 4.76 29.90 -23.98
N GLN A 241 5.76 30.75 -24.22
CA GLN A 241 5.71 31.78 -25.24
C GLN A 241 6.25 31.27 -26.57
N GLN A 242 5.61 31.73 -27.65
CA GLN A 242 6.15 31.51 -28.99
C GLN A 242 7.44 32.36 -29.20
N ALA A 243 8.42 31.79 -29.90
CA ALA A 243 9.53 32.61 -30.36
C ALA A 243 8.99 33.70 -31.28
N VAL A 244 9.27 34.96 -30.95
CA VAL A 244 9.01 36.07 -31.89
C VAL A 244 10.03 35.93 -33.00
N ALA A 245 9.53 35.80 -34.26
CA ALA A 245 10.36 35.68 -35.45
C ALA A 245 11.02 37.03 -35.80
#